data_9b36b334a66cc4f7638999168e4c6b13
#
_entry.id   9b36b334a66cc4f7638999168e4c6b13
#
_cell.length_a   1.000
_cell.length_b   1.000
_cell.length_c   1.000
_cell.angle_alpha   90.00
_cell.angle_beta   90.00
_cell.angle_gamma   90.00
#
_symmetry.space_group_name_H-M   'P 1'
#
loop_
_entity.id
_entity.type
_entity.pdbx_description
1 polymer ?
#
loop_
_entity_poly.entity_id
_entity_poly.type
_entity_poly.pdbx_seq_one_letter_code
_entity_poly.pdbx_strand_id
1 'polypeptide(L)'
;QPAKYGGENFLLDHEVVFKEYIKRFGSLSDLDRDDAFIIPENKAIGRPDTSSYVFSNKNIYNRIHMKFSMRKNNIEIKNSLKNGYENLRKLITDVSEKYSVVYKLDKNEGILSNNVLHGRNEYKDGKSKRKLFRVRSYERM
;
A
#
# COMPACT_ATOMS: atom_id res chain seq x y z
N GLN A 1 11.15 9.60 -18.08
CA GLN A 1 12.55 9.97 -17.80
C GLN A 1 12.83 9.77 -16.31
N PRO A 2 13.90 9.07 -15.92
CA PRO A 2 14.24 8.82 -14.53
C PRO A 2 14.65 10.11 -13.79
N ALA A 3 14.57 10.09 -12.46
CA ALA A 3 15.12 11.13 -11.62
C ALA A 3 16.65 11.09 -11.66
N LYS A 4 17.30 12.26 -11.51
CA LYS A 4 18.77 12.32 -11.46
C LYS A 4 19.30 11.62 -10.21
N TYR A 5 18.68 11.88 -9.06
CA TYR A 5 19.02 11.28 -7.77
C TYR A 5 17.78 10.76 -7.07
N GLY A 6 17.89 9.63 -6.37
CA GLY A 6 16.79 8.99 -5.66
C GLY A 6 15.70 8.46 -6.59
N GLY A 7 14.49 8.34 -6.07
CA GLY A 7 13.31 7.93 -6.82
C GLY A 7 13.17 6.43 -6.99
N GLU A 8 13.90 5.64 -6.20
CA GLU A 8 13.75 4.19 -6.11
C GLU A 8 12.32 3.86 -5.63
N ASN A 9 11.73 2.85 -6.26
CA ASN A 9 10.44 2.31 -5.87
C ASN A 9 10.64 1.15 -4.91
N PHE A 10 9.74 1.02 -3.94
CA PHE A 10 9.66 -0.09 -3.00
C PHE A 10 8.40 -0.86 -3.28
N LEU A 11 8.52 -2.17 -3.40
CA LEU A 11 7.40 -3.09 -3.58
C LEU A 11 7.46 -4.14 -2.48
N LEU A 12 6.39 -4.25 -1.71
CA LEU A 12 6.26 -5.21 -0.61
C LEU A 12 4.99 -6.03 -0.80
N ASP A 13 5.17 -7.35 -0.90
CA ASP A 13 4.06 -8.28 -1.10
C ASP A 13 3.08 -8.26 0.08
N HIS A 14 1.80 -8.22 -0.21
CA HIS A 14 0.72 -8.27 0.79
C HIS A 14 0.75 -9.56 1.61
N GLU A 15 1.07 -10.70 0.99
CA GLU A 15 1.14 -11.99 1.68
C GLU A 15 2.29 -12.03 2.69
N VAL A 16 3.41 -11.40 2.39
CA VAL A 16 4.52 -11.30 3.33
C VAL A 16 4.09 -10.52 4.57
N VAL A 17 3.45 -9.36 4.37
CA VAL A 17 2.92 -8.55 5.48
C VAL A 17 1.91 -9.32 6.30
N PHE A 18 0.97 -10.00 5.64
CA PHE A 18 -0.06 -10.82 6.29
C PHE A 18 0.55 -11.94 7.15
N LYS A 19 1.47 -12.72 6.59
CA LYS A 19 2.12 -13.83 7.29
C LYS A 19 2.90 -13.35 8.51
N GLU A 20 3.67 -12.28 8.36
CA GLU A 20 4.43 -11.71 9.48
C GLU A 20 3.50 -11.08 10.53
N TYR A 21 2.35 -10.52 10.14
CA TYR A 21 1.36 -10.01 11.08
C TYR A 21 0.76 -11.14 11.92
N ILE A 22 0.28 -12.21 11.29
CA ILE A 22 -0.27 -13.39 12.01
C ILE A 22 0.78 -14.03 12.91
N LYS A 23 2.00 -14.18 12.42
CA LYS A 23 3.13 -14.73 13.21
C LYS A 23 3.41 -13.91 14.48
N ARG A 24 3.34 -12.57 14.39
CA ARG A 24 3.68 -11.67 15.50
C ARG A 24 2.52 -11.45 16.48
N PHE A 25 1.28 -11.41 15.99
CA PHE A 25 0.11 -11.01 16.78
C PHE A 25 -0.97 -12.11 16.94
N GLY A 26 -0.84 -13.23 16.26
CA GLY A 26 -1.72 -14.41 16.37
C GLY A 26 -3.04 -14.30 15.62
N SER A 27 -3.58 -13.08 15.43
CA SER A 27 -4.86 -12.86 14.74
C SER A 27 -4.89 -11.52 14.04
N LEU A 28 -5.86 -11.30 13.16
CA LEU A 28 -6.04 -10.03 12.44
C LEU A 28 -6.66 -8.92 13.29
N SER A 29 -7.15 -9.22 14.50
CA SER A 29 -7.74 -8.21 15.40
C SER A 29 -8.81 -7.36 14.70
N ASP A 30 -9.71 -8.00 13.95
CA ASP A 30 -10.80 -7.37 13.15
C ASP A 30 -10.32 -6.48 11.96
N LEU A 31 -9.05 -6.50 11.59
CA LEU A 31 -8.57 -5.77 10.42
C LEU A 31 -9.06 -6.35 9.08
N ASP A 32 -9.72 -7.51 9.10
CA ASP A 32 -10.37 -8.17 7.96
C ASP A 32 -11.87 -7.83 7.83
N ARG A 33 -12.42 -7.03 8.73
CA ARG A 33 -13.81 -6.57 8.65
C ARG A 33 -13.98 -5.58 7.52
N ASP A 34 -15.10 -5.63 6.82
CA ASP A 34 -15.42 -4.73 5.70
C ASP A 34 -15.56 -3.26 6.12
N ASP A 35 -15.60 -2.99 7.42
CA ASP A 35 -15.70 -1.66 8.03
C ASP A 35 -14.49 -1.31 8.92
N ALA A 36 -13.34 -1.96 8.72
CA ALA A 36 -12.16 -1.76 9.55
C ALA A 36 -11.65 -0.31 9.48
N PHE A 37 -11.78 0.34 8.33
CA PHE A 37 -11.46 1.76 8.17
C PHE A 37 -12.37 2.45 7.15
N ILE A 38 -12.36 3.79 7.18
CA ILE A 38 -13.08 4.63 6.22
C ILE A 38 -12.05 5.40 5.39
N ILE A 39 -12.23 5.38 4.09
CA ILE A 39 -11.55 6.30 3.18
C ILE A 39 -12.45 7.52 3.06
N PRO A 40 -12.06 8.71 3.60
CA PRO A 40 -12.91 9.90 3.58
C PRO A 40 -13.29 10.32 2.16
N GLU A 41 -14.43 10.99 2.04
CA GLU A 41 -14.86 11.59 0.78
C GLU A 41 -13.77 12.48 0.16
N ASN A 42 -13.77 12.56 -1.14
CA ASN A 42 -12.95 13.52 -1.87
C ASN A 42 -13.83 14.30 -2.87
N LYS A 43 -14.31 15.45 -2.43
CA LYS A 43 -15.20 16.32 -3.21
C LYS A 43 -14.58 16.80 -4.52
N ALA A 44 -13.27 17.00 -4.55
CA ALA A 44 -12.57 17.49 -5.75
C ALA A 44 -12.67 16.52 -6.95
N ILE A 45 -12.88 15.24 -6.70
CA ILE A 45 -13.03 14.21 -7.74
C ILE A 45 -14.38 13.49 -7.67
N GLY A 46 -15.34 13.99 -6.89
CA GLY A 46 -16.67 13.40 -6.74
C GLY A 46 -16.69 12.00 -6.11
N ARG A 47 -15.67 11.64 -5.30
CA ARG A 47 -15.62 10.33 -4.67
C ARG A 47 -16.25 10.38 -3.28
N PRO A 48 -17.32 9.59 -2.99
CA PRO A 48 -17.89 9.48 -1.65
C PRO A 48 -16.92 8.82 -0.68
N ASP A 49 -17.22 8.88 0.61
CA ASP A 49 -16.58 8.05 1.61
C ASP A 49 -16.84 6.56 1.34
N THR A 50 -15.93 5.72 1.78
CA THR A 50 -16.02 4.28 1.52
C THR A 50 -15.43 3.50 2.69
N SER A 51 -16.23 2.63 3.29
CA SER A 51 -15.75 1.66 4.28
C SER A 51 -14.98 0.54 3.61
N SER A 52 -13.99 -0.01 4.29
CA SER A 52 -13.19 -1.09 3.75
C SER A 52 -12.45 -1.88 4.83
N TYR A 53 -11.97 -3.04 4.41
CA TYR A 53 -11.05 -3.90 5.16
C TYR A 53 -9.60 -3.44 5.02
N VAL A 54 -8.75 -3.85 5.96
CA VAL A 54 -7.29 -3.77 5.79
C VAL A 54 -6.79 -5.03 5.08
N PHE A 55 -7.17 -6.23 5.54
CA PHE A 55 -6.84 -7.49 4.89
C PHE A 55 -8.09 -8.19 4.36
N SER A 56 -7.99 -8.82 3.21
CA SER A 56 -9.05 -9.68 2.66
C SER A 56 -8.46 -10.78 1.78
N ASN A 57 -9.04 -11.96 1.84
CA ASN A 57 -8.84 -13.05 0.91
C ASN A 57 -10.09 -13.32 0.05
N LYS A 58 -11.10 -12.46 0.15
CA LYS A 58 -12.38 -12.58 -0.58
C LYS A 58 -12.21 -12.23 -2.06
N ASN A 59 -11.47 -13.03 -2.79
CA ASN A 59 -11.30 -12.85 -4.24
C ASN A 59 -11.15 -14.19 -4.95
N ILE A 60 -11.40 -14.21 -6.26
CA ILE A 60 -11.42 -15.42 -7.07
C ILE A 60 -10.11 -16.21 -7.07
N TYR A 61 -9.01 -15.57 -6.72
CA TYR A 61 -7.67 -16.19 -6.69
C TYR A 61 -7.26 -16.67 -5.30
N ASN A 62 -8.11 -16.49 -4.28
CA ASN A 62 -7.80 -16.79 -2.88
C ASN A 62 -6.44 -16.21 -2.41
N ARG A 63 -6.09 -15.03 -2.92
CA ARG A 63 -4.87 -14.30 -2.56
C ARG A 63 -5.17 -13.22 -1.53
N ILE A 64 -4.23 -12.99 -0.63
CA ILE A 64 -4.34 -11.89 0.31
C ILE A 64 -4.29 -10.57 -0.45
N HIS A 65 -5.31 -9.75 -0.22
CA HIS A 65 -5.35 -8.38 -0.67
C HIS A 65 -5.33 -7.46 0.53
N MET A 66 -4.58 -6.37 0.43
CA MET A 66 -4.44 -5.42 1.51
C MET A 66 -4.74 -4.01 1.01
N LYS A 67 -5.46 -3.24 1.83
CA LYS A 67 -5.63 -1.80 1.67
C LYS A 67 -4.98 -1.11 2.85
N PHE A 68 -4.01 -0.25 2.57
CA PHE A 68 -3.23 0.40 3.60
C PHE A 68 -2.69 1.75 3.14
N SER A 69 -2.52 2.68 4.07
CA SER A 69 -1.83 3.94 3.82
C SER A 69 -0.97 4.35 5.00
N MET A 70 0.29 4.69 4.75
CA MET A 70 1.15 5.31 5.76
C MET A 70 0.78 6.78 6.06
N ARG A 71 -0.02 7.42 5.21
CA ARG A 71 -0.46 8.81 5.39
C ARG A 71 -1.61 8.86 6.38
N LYS A 72 -1.43 9.58 7.49
CA LYS A 72 -2.42 9.66 8.59
C LYS A 72 -3.78 10.22 8.16
N ASN A 73 -3.80 11.14 7.20
CA ASN A 73 -5.03 11.86 6.80
C ASN A 73 -5.80 11.20 5.65
N ASN A 74 -5.37 10.03 5.17
CA ASN A 74 -6.01 9.37 4.03
C ASN A 74 -7.09 8.37 4.44
N ILE A 75 -7.16 8.03 5.72
CA ILE A 75 -8.08 7.04 6.27
C ILE A 75 -8.45 7.39 7.69
N GLU A 76 -9.63 6.99 8.10
CA GLU A 76 -10.13 7.06 9.47
C GLU A 76 -10.26 5.64 10.01
N ILE A 77 -9.66 5.40 11.17
CA ILE A 77 -9.66 4.09 11.84
C ILE A 77 -10.62 4.12 13.01
N LYS A 78 -11.46 3.11 13.13
CA LYS A 78 -12.30 2.93 14.33
C LYS A 78 -11.45 2.86 15.59
N ASN A 79 -11.92 3.46 16.68
CA ASN A 79 -11.18 3.50 17.94
C ASN A 79 -10.78 2.10 18.44
N SER A 80 -11.68 1.11 18.30
CA SER A 80 -11.42 -0.29 18.69
C SER A 80 -10.28 -0.95 17.88
N LEU A 81 -9.97 -0.47 16.69
CA LEU A 81 -8.97 -1.05 15.78
C LEU A 81 -7.64 -0.28 15.76
N LYS A 82 -7.56 0.84 16.48
CA LYS A 82 -6.35 1.69 16.46
C LYS A 82 -5.08 0.93 16.84
N ASN A 83 -5.14 0.11 17.88
CA ASN A 83 -3.98 -0.67 18.33
C ASN A 83 -3.52 -1.67 17.25
N GLY A 84 -4.45 -2.41 16.65
CA GLY A 84 -4.14 -3.35 15.56
C GLY A 84 -3.52 -2.63 14.35
N TYR A 85 -4.05 -1.46 14.01
CA TYR A 85 -3.54 -0.66 12.91
C TYR A 85 -2.14 -0.07 13.19
N GLU A 86 -1.88 0.43 14.40
CA GLU A 86 -0.55 0.92 14.78
C GLU A 86 0.48 -0.22 14.85
N ASN A 87 0.08 -1.40 15.31
CA ASN A 87 0.90 -2.60 15.24
C ASN A 87 1.26 -2.94 13.80
N LEU A 88 0.29 -2.87 12.87
CA LEU A 88 0.52 -3.08 11.46
C LEU A 88 1.48 -2.04 10.87
N ARG A 89 1.34 -0.76 11.24
CA ARG A 89 2.26 0.30 10.77
C ARG A 89 3.71 0.02 11.15
N LYS A 90 3.94 -0.34 12.42
CA LYS A 90 5.26 -0.71 12.92
C LYS A 90 5.80 -1.94 12.19
N LEU A 91 4.96 -2.98 12.05
CA LEU A 91 5.32 -4.18 11.32
C LEU A 91 5.74 -3.88 9.88
N ILE A 92 4.96 -3.08 9.15
CA ILE A 92 5.27 -2.74 7.75
C ILE A 92 6.64 -2.06 7.66
N THR A 93 6.98 -1.18 8.59
CA THR A 93 8.32 -0.57 8.63
C THR A 93 9.40 -1.64 8.75
N ASP A 94 9.30 -2.51 9.76
CA ASP A 94 10.28 -3.59 10.01
C ASP A 94 10.40 -4.54 8.82
N VAL A 95 9.27 -4.94 8.25
CA VAL A 95 9.16 -5.91 7.15
C VAL A 95 9.65 -5.31 5.84
N SER A 96 9.41 -4.01 5.62
CA SER A 96 9.85 -3.31 4.41
C SER A 96 11.37 -3.30 4.28
N GLU A 97 12.10 -3.08 5.36
CA GLU A 97 13.56 -3.09 5.34
C GLU A 97 14.13 -4.45 4.90
N LYS A 98 13.44 -5.53 5.25
CA LYS A 98 13.92 -6.90 5.01
C LYS A 98 13.45 -7.50 3.68
N TYR A 99 12.22 -7.20 3.26
CA TYR A 99 11.54 -7.95 2.21
C TYR A 99 11.12 -7.10 1.01
N SER A 100 11.26 -5.76 1.04
CA SER A 100 10.91 -4.96 -0.12
C SER A 100 11.87 -5.21 -1.28
N VAL A 101 11.31 -5.34 -2.47
CA VAL A 101 12.07 -5.19 -3.70
C VAL A 101 12.25 -3.70 -3.95
N VAL A 102 13.51 -3.28 -4.05
CA VAL A 102 13.87 -1.88 -4.32
C VAL A 102 14.37 -1.77 -5.76
N TYR A 103 13.74 -0.91 -6.54
CA TYR A 103 14.09 -0.77 -7.95
C TYR A 103 13.96 0.68 -8.43
N LYS A 104 14.96 1.17 -9.12
CA LYS A 104 14.94 2.47 -9.80
C LYS A 104 14.65 2.27 -11.27
N LEU A 105 13.52 2.79 -11.72
CA LEU A 105 13.12 2.72 -13.12
C LEU A 105 14.02 3.60 -13.99
N ASP A 106 14.51 3.02 -15.08
CA ASP A 106 15.17 3.74 -16.15
C ASP A 106 14.18 4.33 -17.16
N LYS A 107 14.72 4.98 -18.18
CA LYS A 107 13.90 5.55 -19.27
C LYS A 107 13.19 4.41 -20.01
N ASN A 108 11.88 4.57 -20.21
CA ASN A 108 11.00 3.61 -20.87
C ASN A 108 10.75 2.31 -20.09
N GLU A 109 11.14 2.24 -18.84
CA GLU A 109 10.77 1.14 -17.95
C GLU A 109 9.49 1.45 -17.18
N GLY A 110 8.79 0.41 -16.78
CA GLY A 110 7.58 0.46 -15.98
C GLY A 110 7.49 -0.69 -15.00
N ILE A 111 6.61 -0.57 -14.03
CA ILE A 111 6.27 -1.63 -13.08
C ILE A 111 4.81 -2.01 -13.33
N LEU A 112 4.59 -3.28 -13.59
CA LEU A 112 3.27 -3.90 -13.52
C LEU A 112 3.20 -4.64 -12.18
N SER A 113 2.25 -4.29 -11.33
CA SER A 113 2.14 -4.89 -10.01
C SER A 113 0.70 -5.11 -9.60
N ASN A 114 0.48 -6.20 -8.88
CA ASN A 114 -0.76 -6.56 -8.22
C ASN A 114 -0.43 -7.06 -6.81
N ASN A 115 -1.32 -6.81 -5.83
CA ASN A 115 -1.15 -7.27 -4.45
C ASN A 115 0.15 -6.85 -3.75
N VAL A 116 0.63 -5.64 -4.03
CA VAL A 116 1.82 -5.09 -3.38
C VAL A 116 1.54 -3.72 -2.76
N LEU A 117 2.09 -3.50 -1.58
CA LEU A 117 2.31 -2.15 -1.09
C LEU A 117 3.44 -1.52 -1.89
N HIS A 118 3.27 -0.27 -2.23
CA HIS A 118 4.28 0.45 -3.01
C HIS A 118 4.57 1.81 -2.40
N GLY A 119 5.81 2.18 -2.45
CA GLY A 119 6.31 3.48 -2.04
C GLY A 119 7.42 3.94 -2.97
N ARG A 120 7.95 5.10 -2.69
CA ARG A 120 9.05 5.67 -3.43
C ARG A 120 9.87 6.59 -2.55
N ASN A 121 11.20 6.53 -2.71
CA ASN A 121 12.11 7.50 -2.12
C ASN A 121 11.91 8.91 -2.68
N GLU A 122 12.30 9.89 -1.89
CA GLU A 122 12.46 11.25 -2.38
C GLU A 122 13.38 11.27 -3.60
N TYR A 123 13.19 12.24 -4.47
CA TYR A 123 13.99 12.37 -5.68
C TYR A 123 14.23 13.82 -6.02
N LYS A 124 15.33 14.06 -6.75
CA LYS A 124 15.63 15.34 -7.36
C LYS A 124 15.70 15.19 -8.88
N ASP A 125 15.00 16.06 -9.56
CA ASP A 125 15.08 16.14 -11.01
C ASP A 125 16.43 16.71 -11.46
N GLY A 126 16.86 16.32 -12.65
CA GLY A 126 17.97 16.96 -13.34
C GLY A 126 17.50 18.17 -14.16
N LYS A 127 18.16 18.41 -15.30
CA LYS A 127 17.76 19.45 -16.28
C LYS A 127 16.35 19.20 -16.85
N SER A 128 15.93 17.95 -16.91
CA SER A 128 14.60 17.54 -17.36
C SER A 128 13.78 16.97 -16.21
N LYS A 129 12.51 17.39 -16.12
CA LYS A 129 11.59 16.89 -15.10
C LYS A 129 11.24 15.42 -15.35
N ARG A 130 11.17 14.64 -14.27
CA ARG A 130 10.66 13.27 -14.31
C ARG A 130 9.20 13.27 -14.77
N LYS A 131 8.88 12.36 -15.69
CA LYS A 131 7.48 12.05 -16.09
C LYS A 131 7.20 10.60 -15.76
N LEU A 132 6.10 10.37 -15.06
CA LEU A 132 5.60 9.04 -14.72
C LEU A 132 4.14 8.94 -15.16
N PHE A 133 3.82 7.92 -15.92
CA PHE A 133 2.45 7.58 -16.26
C PHE A 133 1.98 6.48 -15.33
N ARG A 134 0.74 6.60 -14.84
CA ARG A 134 0.09 5.58 -14.02
C ARG A 134 -1.22 5.18 -14.68
N VAL A 135 -1.34 3.89 -14.94
CA VAL A 135 -2.60 3.27 -15.35
C VAL A 135 -3.10 2.40 -14.19
N ARG A 136 -4.39 2.42 -13.95
CA ARG A 136 -5.06 1.54 -13.00
C ARG A 136 -6.10 0.73 -13.75
N SER A 137 -6.02 -0.59 -13.63
CA SER A 137 -7.08 -1.48 -14.08
C SER A 137 -8.05 -1.74 -12.93
N TYR A 138 -9.34 -1.81 -13.23
CA TYR A 138 -10.36 -2.25 -12.28
C TYR A 138 -10.46 -3.77 -12.22
N GLU A 139 -10.07 -4.42 -13.31
CA GLU A 139 -9.94 -5.87 -13.37
C GLU A 139 -8.54 -6.28 -12.94
N ARG A 140 -8.45 -7.34 -12.15
CA ARG A 140 -7.16 -7.91 -11.78
C ARG A 140 -6.63 -8.73 -12.95
N MET A 141 -5.42 -8.42 -13.34
CA MET A 141 -4.66 -9.23 -14.28
C MET A 141 -4.05 -10.42 -13.55
#